data_be781174a9d85289060fd92edff389d9
#
_entry.id   be781174a9d85289060fd92edff389d9
#
_cell.length_a   1.000
_cell.length_b   1.000
_cell.length_c   1.000
_cell.angle_alpha   90.00
_cell.angle_beta   90.00
_cell.angle_gamma   90.00
#
_symmetry.space_group_name_H-M   'P 1'
#
loop_
_entity.id
_entity.type
_entity.pdbx_description
1 polymer ?
#
loop_
_entity_poly.entity_id
_entity_poly.type
_entity_poly.pdbx_seq_one_letter_code
_entity_poly.pdbx_strand_id
1 'polypeptide(L)'
;MKPVTATVAALAVGAALIAPPAALAQSSRRAQELEPASPAAASPPVVLLLDGLGVYVENDYIGVSALTRPLARQGFQTRTDSHLMMKSKGLVPDVIIGHSMGGESALRYASELARAGYKPPLVITIDAAPAPPACTVPRCINIAGPGFANVRGARNISAWDAGARFVNHAQLPTHAAVQELILRETGAFMAAWKAGQPKVARSAKPAARPSGAEAAASAEPAPPPSAPKMWTMPGWAVPDWATPSGTGTRQGG
;
A
#
# COMPACT_ATOMS: atom_id res chain seq x y z
N MET A 1 29.99 -58.73 -20.26
CA MET A 1 28.55 -59.02 -20.24
C MET A 1 27.90 -58.03 -21.27
N LYS A 2 27.22 -58.64 -22.29
CA LYS A 2 26.71 -57.92 -23.48
C LYS A 2 25.29 -57.42 -23.19
N PRO A 3 24.87 -56.24 -23.66
CA PRO A 3 23.49 -55.81 -23.58
C PRO A 3 22.65 -56.44 -24.70
N VAL A 4 21.43 -56.82 -24.35
CA VAL A 4 20.38 -57.35 -25.23
C VAL A 4 19.50 -56.20 -25.68
N THR A 5 19.49 -55.97 -26.98
CA THR A 5 18.59 -55.00 -27.64
C THR A 5 17.30 -55.73 -28.05
N ALA A 6 16.16 -55.30 -27.58
CA ALA A 6 14.85 -55.76 -28.03
C ALA A 6 14.21 -54.74 -28.96
N THR A 7 14.00 -55.15 -30.20
CA THR A 7 13.31 -54.37 -31.23
C THR A 7 11.83 -54.71 -31.21
N VAL A 8 10.95 -53.69 -31.00
CA VAL A 8 9.49 -53.84 -31.12
C VAL A 8 9.04 -53.11 -32.40
N ALA A 9 8.49 -53.90 -33.31
CA ALA A 9 7.86 -53.37 -34.52
C ALA A 9 6.42 -52.96 -34.24
N ALA A 10 6.05 -51.73 -34.57
CA ALA A 10 4.68 -51.21 -34.48
C ALA A 10 4.03 -51.20 -35.87
N LEU A 11 2.92 -51.93 -36.01
CA LEU A 11 2.03 -51.88 -37.18
C LEU A 11 1.21 -50.61 -37.13
N ALA A 12 1.23 -49.82 -38.22
CA ALA A 12 0.33 -48.70 -38.46
C ALA A 12 -0.89 -49.16 -39.22
N VAL A 13 -2.07 -49.01 -38.62
CA VAL A 13 -3.38 -49.18 -39.28
C VAL A 13 -3.89 -47.76 -39.62
N GLY A 14 -3.99 -47.47 -40.93
CA GLY A 14 -4.54 -46.22 -41.42
C GLY A 14 -6.07 -46.21 -41.40
N ALA A 15 -6.63 -45.23 -40.71
CA ALA A 15 -8.05 -44.88 -40.83
C ALA A 15 -8.20 -43.53 -41.51
N ALA A 16 -8.71 -43.51 -42.74
CA ALA A 16 -9.04 -42.29 -43.45
C ALA A 16 -10.36 -41.72 -42.88
N LEU A 17 -10.30 -40.57 -42.23
CA LEU A 17 -11.48 -39.81 -41.82
C LEU A 17 -11.74 -38.70 -42.84
N ILE A 18 -12.88 -38.77 -43.50
CA ILE A 18 -13.47 -37.79 -44.40
C ILE A 18 -13.88 -36.58 -43.53
N ALA A 19 -13.26 -35.43 -43.74
CA ALA A 19 -13.64 -34.17 -43.10
C ALA A 19 -14.73 -33.44 -43.93
N PRO A 20 -15.80 -32.94 -43.31
CA PRO A 20 -16.77 -32.05 -43.98
C PRO A 20 -16.21 -30.62 -44.15
N PRO A 21 -16.67 -29.85 -45.14
CA PRO A 21 -16.15 -28.53 -45.43
C PRO A 21 -16.67 -27.49 -44.42
N ALA A 22 -15.87 -27.12 -43.46
CA ALA A 22 -16.10 -26.02 -42.52
C ALA A 22 -15.43 -24.72 -43.02
N ALA A 23 -15.86 -24.22 -44.17
CA ALA A 23 -15.25 -23.06 -44.81
C ALA A 23 -16.03 -21.75 -44.71
N LEU A 24 -17.09 -21.64 -43.93
CA LEU A 24 -17.92 -20.42 -43.83
C LEU A 24 -18.14 -19.81 -42.45
N ALA A 25 -17.46 -20.33 -41.39
CA ALA A 25 -17.63 -19.79 -40.03
C ALA A 25 -16.42 -18.99 -39.51
N GLN A 26 -15.40 -18.71 -40.32
CA GLN A 26 -14.18 -18.02 -39.88
C GLN A 26 -14.13 -16.51 -40.19
N SER A 27 -15.11 -15.97 -40.93
CA SER A 27 -15.10 -14.54 -41.29
C SER A 27 -15.61 -13.60 -40.18
N SER A 28 -16.34 -14.08 -39.20
CA SER A 28 -16.94 -13.21 -38.16
C SER A 28 -16.12 -13.07 -36.88
N ARG A 29 -15.04 -13.83 -36.74
CA ARG A 29 -14.16 -13.74 -35.54
C ARG A 29 -12.94 -12.84 -35.70
N ARG A 30 -12.70 -12.30 -36.91
CA ARG A 30 -11.51 -11.48 -37.18
C ARG A 30 -11.72 -9.97 -37.02
N ALA A 31 -12.93 -9.55 -36.63
CA ALA A 31 -13.27 -8.14 -36.41
C ALA A 31 -13.49 -7.80 -34.91
N GLN A 32 -13.16 -8.70 -33.97
CA GLN A 32 -12.80 -8.27 -32.63
C GLN A 32 -11.32 -7.87 -32.66
N GLU A 33 -11.07 -6.81 -33.41
CA GLU A 33 -9.87 -6.01 -33.34
C GLU A 33 -9.54 -5.78 -31.87
N LEU A 34 -8.38 -6.25 -31.47
CA LEU A 34 -7.79 -5.96 -30.16
C LEU A 34 -7.88 -4.44 -29.94
N GLU A 35 -8.90 -4.00 -29.22
CA GLU A 35 -8.78 -2.69 -28.59
C GLU A 35 -7.47 -2.72 -27.79
N PRO A 36 -6.54 -1.79 -28.03
CA PRO A 36 -5.32 -1.75 -27.26
C PRO A 36 -5.76 -1.64 -25.80
N ALA A 37 -5.46 -2.68 -25.01
CA ALA A 37 -5.76 -2.72 -23.59
C ALA A 37 -5.32 -1.36 -23.00
N SER A 38 -6.28 -0.60 -22.51
CA SER A 38 -6.00 0.69 -21.87
C SER A 38 -4.87 0.46 -20.89
N PRO A 39 -3.77 1.23 -20.94
CA PRO A 39 -2.63 0.96 -20.08
C PRO A 39 -3.16 0.90 -18.64
N ALA A 40 -3.08 -0.28 -18.04
CA ALA A 40 -3.55 -0.50 -16.68
C ALA A 40 -2.87 0.55 -15.79
N ALA A 41 -3.66 1.37 -15.10
CA ALA A 41 -3.14 2.37 -14.20
C ALA A 41 -2.16 1.68 -13.23
N ALA A 42 -0.92 2.16 -13.17
CA ALA A 42 0.09 1.54 -12.32
C ALA A 42 -0.42 1.48 -10.88
N SER A 43 -0.27 0.32 -10.26
CA SER A 43 -0.69 0.14 -8.86
C SER A 43 0.03 1.14 -7.96
N PRO A 44 -0.68 1.74 -6.99
CA PRO A 44 -0.07 2.68 -6.04
C PRO A 44 1.16 2.08 -5.34
N PRO A 45 2.20 2.88 -5.05
CA PRO A 45 3.38 2.39 -4.36
C PRO A 45 3.06 1.93 -2.94
N VAL A 46 3.79 0.91 -2.49
CA VAL A 46 3.58 0.28 -1.19
C VAL A 46 4.57 0.82 -0.17
N VAL A 47 4.06 1.24 1.00
CA VAL A 47 4.87 1.54 2.19
C VAL A 47 4.72 0.42 3.20
N LEU A 48 5.85 -0.14 3.64
CA LEU A 48 5.93 -1.05 4.77
C LEU A 48 6.34 -0.29 6.03
N LEU A 49 5.54 -0.39 7.08
CA LEU A 49 5.74 0.21 8.39
C LEU A 49 6.16 -0.88 9.38
N LEU A 50 7.32 -0.76 10.01
CA LEU A 50 7.86 -1.76 10.94
C LEU A 50 8.00 -1.16 12.34
N ASP A 51 7.15 -1.61 13.26
CA ASP A 51 7.22 -1.24 14.67
C ASP A 51 8.32 -2.01 15.43
N GLY A 52 8.82 -1.39 16.48
CA GLY A 52 9.84 -1.98 17.37
C GLY A 52 9.28 -2.99 18.36
N LEU A 53 10.14 -3.42 19.29
CA LEU A 53 9.78 -4.34 20.36
C LEU A 53 8.80 -3.67 21.35
N GLY A 54 7.78 -4.40 21.79
CA GLY A 54 6.83 -3.93 22.81
C GLY A 54 5.78 -2.94 22.29
N VAL A 55 5.82 -2.57 21.00
CA VAL A 55 4.79 -1.78 20.37
C VAL A 55 3.79 -2.75 19.72
N TYR A 56 2.54 -2.63 20.10
CA TYR A 56 1.47 -3.35 19.41
C TYR A 56 1.32 -2.72 18.03
N VAL A 57 1.39 -3.55 16.99
CA VAL A 57 1.12 -3.13 15.62
C VAL A 57 -0.27 -2.49 15.57
N GLU A 58 -0.37 -1.34 14.89
CA GLU A 58 -1.59 -0.52 14.80
C GLU A 58 -1.88 0.37 16.03
N ASN A 59 -0.89 0.61 16.87
CA ASN A 59 -1.02 1.59 17.95
C ASN A 59 -0.71 3.01 17.44
N ASP A 60 -1.76 3.78 17.18
CA ASP A 60 -1.67 5.15 16.65
C ASP A 60 -0.99 6.15 17.60
N TYR A 61 -0.73 5.79 18.85
CA TYR A 61 -0.18 6.69 19.87
C TYR A 61 1.33 6.57 20.06
N ILE A 62 1.95 5.43 19.75
CA ILE A 62 3.36 5.17 20.04
C ILE A 62 4.13 4.48 18.91
N GLY A 63 3.51 4.13 17.80
CA GLY A 63 4.13 3.36 16.74
C GLY A 63 4.22 4.09 15.40
N VAL A 64 4.98 3.53 14.49
CA VAL A 64 5.02 4.00 13.08
C VAL A 64 3.69 3.75 12.36
N SER A 65 2.83 2.90 12.90
CA SER A 65 1.47 2.67 12.42
C SER A 65 0.61 3.94 12.44
N ALA A 66 0.93 4.92 13.29
CA ALA A 66 0.32 6.27 13.26
C ALA A 66 0.48 6.97 11.89
N LEU A 67 1.48 6.59 11.10
CA LEU A 67 1.71 7.13 9.74
C LEU A 67 0.78 6.52 8.68
N THR A 68 0.04 5.45 8.99
CA THR A 68 -0.82 4.75 8.02
C THR A 68 -1.79 5.70 7.32
N ARG A 69 -2.56 6.47 8.08
CA ARG A 69 -3.54 7.41 7.52
C ARG A 69 -2.90 8.58 6.75
N PRO A 70 -1.86 9.26 7.27
CA PRO A 70 -1.16 10.31 6.53
C PRO A 70 -0.57 9.81 5.20
N LEU A 71 0.06 8.63 5.18
CA LEU A 71 0.64 8.05 3.96
C LEU A 71 -0.43 7.62 2.96
N ALA A 72 -1.55 7.06 3.43
CA ALA A 72 -2.69 6.75 2.56
C ALA A 72 -3.26 8.02 1.89
N ARG A 73 -3.31 9.15 2.61
CA ARG A 73 -3.69 10.45 2.01
C ARG A 73 -2.72 10.94 0.94
N GLN A 74 -1.44 10.57 1.02
CA GLN A 74 -0.48 10.82 -0.06
C GLN A 74 -0.67 9.92 -1.28
N GLY A 75 -1.45 8.84 -1.16
CA GLY A 75 -1.74 7.88 -2.23
C GLY A 75 -0.97 6.57 -2.14
N PHE A 76 -0.32 6.26 -1.02
CA PHE A 76 0.34 4.98 -0.80
C PHE A 76 -0.63 3.88 -0.36
N GLN A 77 -0.32 2.64 -0.72
CA GLN A 77 -0.82 1.48 0.00
C GLN A 77 0.08 1.23 1.21
N THR A 78 -0.48 1.12 2.39
CA THR A 78 0.26 0.90 3.63
C THR A 78 0.13 -0.54 4.11
N ARG A 79 1.22 -1.09 4.67
CA ARG A 79 1.29 -2.38 5.34
C ARG A 79 2.03 -2.18 6.65
N THR A 80 1.47 -2.69 7.74
CA THR A 80 2.07 -2.61 9.08
C THR A 80 2.48 -4.00 9.56
N ASP A 81 3.65 -4.08 10.19
CA ASP A 81 4.14 -5.31 10.80
C ASP A 81 5.08 -4.96 11.97
N SER A 82 5.43 -5.94 12.76
CA SER A 82 6.49 -5.82 13.76
C SER A 82 7.87 -5.96 13.11
N HIS A 83 8.93 -5.71 13.91
CA HIS A 83 10.31 -5.96 13.51
C HIS A 83 10.58 -7.43 13.07
N LEU A 84 9.73 -8.38 13.46
CA LEU A 84 9.84 -9.79 13.06
C LEU A 84 9.34 -10.05 11.63
N MET A 85 8.61 -9.14 11.04
CA MET A 85 8.13 -9.20 9.66
C MET A 85 7.34 -10.48 9.31
N MET A 86 6.56 -10.99 10.26
CA MET A 86 5.83 -12.26 10.10
C MET A 86 4.70 -12.18 9.05
N LYS A 87 4.08 -11.00 8.90
CA LYS A 87 2.98 -10.76 7.95
C LYS A 87 3.48 -10.23 6.60
N SER A 88 4.65 -9.60 6.58
CA SER A 88 5.19 -8.90 5.40
C SER A 88 6.34 -9.61 4.70
N LYS A 89 6.67 -10.83 5.11
CA LYS A 89 7.72 -11.64 4.49
C LYS A 89 7.42 -11.87 3.00
N GLY A 90 8.39 -11.50 2.15
CA GLY A 90 8.23 -11.62 0.69
C GLY A 90 7.54 -10.42 0.01
N LEU A 91 7.07 -9.43 0.76
CA LEU A 91 6.56 -8.18 0.20
C LEU A 91 7.71 -7.37 -0.39
N VAL A 92 7.53 -6.81 -1.59
CA VAL A 92 8.50 -5.89 -2.21
C VAL A 92 7.96 -4.46 -2.12
N PRO A 93 8.25 -3.72 -1.03
CA PRO A 93 7.75 -2.36 -0.86
C PRO A 93 8.61 -1.34 -1.62
N ASP A 94 8.00 -0.23 -1.98
CA ASP A 94 8.69 0.92 -2.56
C ASP A 94 9.33 1.82 -1.49
N VAL A 95 8.76 1.82 -0.28
CA VAL A 95 9.24 2.57 0.89
C VAL A 95 9.17 1.66 2.12
N ILE A 96 10.19 1.72 2.96
CA ILE A 96 10.20 1.03 4.27
C ILE A 96 10.44 2.08 5.34
N ILE A 97 9.57 2.15 6.35
CA ILE A 97 9.73 3.03 7.50
C ILE A 97 9.77 2.16 8.75
N GLY A 98 10.84 2.27 9.53
CA GLY A 98 11.00 1.43 10.71
C GLY A 98 11.42 2.22 11.95
N HIS A 99 10.90 1.84 13.11
CA HIS A 99 11.25 2.42 14.40
C HIS A 99 11.97 1.40 15.28
N SER A 100 13.00 1.81 15.99
CA SER A 100 13.72 0.95 16.93
C SER A 100 14.24 -0.33 16.25
N MET A 101 13.91 -1.51 16.77
CA MET A 101 14.22 -2.80 16.12
C MET A 101 13.58 -2.93 14.73
N GLY A 102 12.43 -2.28 14.48
CA GLY A 102 11.84 -2.19 13.15
C GLY A 102 12.71 -1.38 12.18
N GLY A 103 13.46 -0.39 12.68
CA GLY A 103 14.45 0.36 11.89
C GLY A 103 15.64 -0.51 11.48
N GLU A 104 16.15 -1.35 12.38
CA GLU A 104 17.17 -2.34 12.06
C GLU A 104 16.68 -3.34 11.01
N SER A 105 15.47 -3.88 11.18
CA SER A 105 14.85 -4.81 10.23
C SER A 105 14.63 -4.15 8.86
N ALA A 106 14.23 -2.90 8.81
CA ALA A 106 14.08 -2.13 7.57
C ALA A 106 15.38 -2.04 6.77
N LEU A 107 16.50 -1.76 7.44
CA LEU A 107 17.83 -1.68 6.81
C LEU A 107 18.29 -3.03 6.27
N ARG A 108 18.10 -4.12 7.04
CA ARG A 108 18.45 -5.48 6.63
C ARG A 108 17.60 -5.90 5.42
N TYR A 109 16.29 -5.71 5.50
CA TYR A 109 15.38 -6.12 4.44
C TYR A 109 15.60 -5.34 3.14
N ALA A 110 15.83 -4.04 3.21
CA ALA A 110 16.18 -3.25 2.02
C ALA A 110 17.47 -3.76 1.35
N SER A 111 18.47 -4.16 2.14
CA SER A 111 19.70 -4.76 1.63
C SER A 111 19.46 -6.12 0.96
N GLU A 112 18.57 -6.94 1.52
CA GLU A 112 18.18 -8.24 0.95
C GLU A 112 17.45 -8.07 -0.39
N LEU A 113 16.50 -7.15 -0.46
CA LEU A 113 15.78 -6.82 -1.70
C LEU A 113 16.73 -6.35 -2.80
N ALA A 114 17.66 -5.44 -2.47
CA ALA A 114 18.65 -4.94 -3.43
C ALA A 114 19.58 -6.06 -3.94
N ARG A 115 20.03 -6.96 -3.05
CA ARG A 115 20.84 -8.14 -3.43
C ARG A 115 20.08 -9.14 -4.27
N ALA A 116 18.77 -9.25 -4.07
CA ALA A 116 17.88 -10.09 -4.87
C ALA A 116 17.52 -9.48 -6.24
N GLY A 117 18.06 -8.27 -6.56
CA GLY A 117 17.84 -7.60 -7.84
C GLY A 117 16.55 -6.78 -7.93
N TYR A 118 15.81 -6.62 -6.83
CA TYR A 118 14.65 -5.72 -6.81
C TYR A 118 15.08 -4.26 -6.81
N LYS A 119 14.19 -3.39 -7.29
CA LYS A 119 14.39 -1.95 -7.20
C LYS A 119 14.57 -1.54 -5.72
N PRO A 120 15.67 -0.89 -5.35
CA PRO A 120 15.91 -0.50 -3.96
C PRO A 120 14.83 0.45 -3.45
N PRO A 121 14.24 0.19 -2.27
CA PRO A 121 13.24 1.06 -1.67
C PRO A 121 13.87 2.36 -1.13
N LEU A 122 13.03 3.37 -0.87
CA LEU A 122 13.36 4.43 0.07
C LEU A 122 13.27 3.86 1.48
N VAL A 123 14.34 4.02 2.29
CA VAL A 123 14.35 3.59 3.70
C VAL A 123 14.36 4.81 4.60
N ILE A 124 13.47 4.83 5.58
CA ILE A 124 13.44 5.83 6.65
C ILE A 124 13.45 5.09 7.99
N THR A 125 14.44 5.38 8.83
CA THR A 125 14.52 4.82 10.17
C THR A 125 14.33 5.90 11.22
N ILE A 126 13.72 5.51 12.34
CA ILE A 126 13.51 6.36 13.51
C ILE A 126 14.14 5.62 14.68
N ASP A 127 15.17 6.19 15.28
CA ASP A 127 15.88 5.60 16.43
C ASP A 127 16.24 4.12 16.19
N ALA A 128 16.80 3.79 15.03
CA ALA A 128 17.15 2.41 14.72
C ALA A 128 18.09 1.81 15.76
N ALA A 129 17.69 0.70 16.37
CA ALA A 129 18.37 0.10 17.53
C ALA A 129 18.15 -1.43 17.55
N PRO A 130 18.96 -2.20 18.32
CA PRO A 130 20.09 -1.74 19.13
C PRO A 130 21.38 -1.49 18.34
N ALA A 131 21.59 -2.18 17.20
CA ALA A 131 22.83 -2.11 16.43
C ALA A 131 22.49 -2.03 14.91
N PRO A 132 22.04 -0.86 14.43
CA PRO A 132 21.62 -0.73 13.05
C PRO A 132 22.77 -1.01 12.08
N PRO A 133 22.59 -1.87 11.07
CA PRO A 133 23.58 -2.08 10.03
C PRO A 133 23.71 -0.82 9.16
N ALA A 134 24.78 -0.76 8.37
CA ALA A 134 24.90 0.29 7.38
C ALA A 134 23.74 0.20 6.36
N CYS A 135 23.25 1.36 5.93
CA CYS A 135 22.36 1.40 4.78
C CYS A 135 23.15 1.17 3.50
N THR A 136 22.71 0.25 2.68
CA THR A 136 23.35 -0.14 1.41
C THR A 136 22.52 0.22 0.19
N VAL A 137 21.36 0.87 0.39
CA VAL A 137 20.50 1.35 -0.70
C VAL A 137 20.70 2.84 -0.95
N PRO A 138 20.46 3.34 -2.17
CA PRO A 138 20.79 4.72 -2.54
C PRO A 138 20.01 5.81 -1.76
N ARG A 139 18.81 5.48 -1.27
CA ARG A 139 17.95 6.45 -0.57
C ARG A 139 17.66 5.96 0.84
N CYS A 140 18.38 6.53 1.77
CA CYS A 140 18.28 6.15 3.18
C CYS A 140 18.35 7.39 4.07
N ILE A 141 17.41 7.47 5.00
CA ILE A 141 17.28 8.55 5.97
C ILE A 141 17.18 7.93 7.35
N ASN A 142 17.96 8.43 8.30
CA ASN A 142 17.84 8.07 9.70
C ASN A 142 17.50 9.31 10.52
N ILE A 143 16.41 9.24 11.27
CA ILE A 143 15.97 10.29 12.19
C ILE A 143 16.28 9.76 13.60
N ALA A 144 17.23 10.37 14.29
CA ALA A 144 17.69 9.89 15.57
C ALA A 144 17.46 10.92 16.69
N GLY A 145 16.87 10.46 17.78
CA GLY A 145 16.81 11.17 19.04
C GLY A 145 18.15 11.13 19.80
N PRO A 146 18.27 11.87 20.89
CA PRO A 146 19.47 11.85 21.73
C PRO A 146 19.78 10.43 22.23
N GLY A 147 21.04 10.01 22.12
CA GLY A 147 21.50 8.69 22.56
C GLY A 147 21.37 7.57 21.53
N PHE A 148 20.77 7.82 20.38
CA PHE A 148 20.69 6.85 19.29
C PHE A 148 21.78 7.07 18.24
N ALA A 149 22.23 5.97 17.64
CA ALA A 149 23.37 6.01 16.73
C ALA A 149 22.99 6.56 15.33
N ASN A 150 23.97 7.20 14.70
CA ASN A 150 23.92 7.48 13.29
C ASN A 150 23.99 6.17 12.48
N VAL A 151 23.21 6.07 11.43
CA VAL A 151 23.27 4.97 10.47
C VAL A 151 24.26 5.32 9.38
N ARG A 152 25.30 4.51 9.23
CA ARG A 152 26.30 4.68 8.17
C ARG A 152 25.63 4.48 6.79
N GLY A 153 25.90 5.37 5.84
CA GLY A 153 25.31 5.33 4.51
C GLY A 153 23.92 5.97 4.41
N ALA A 154 23.37 6.45 5.53
CA ALA A 154 22.13 7.21 5.54
C ALA A 154 22.38 8.72 5.71
N ARG A 155 21.44 9.53 5.24
CA ARG A 155 21.34 10.92 5.66
C ARG A 155 20.77 10.96 7.07
N ASN A 156 21.63 11.28 8.04
CA ASN A 156 21.25 11.35 9.44
C ASN A 156 20.68 12.72 9.78
N ILE A 157 19.53 12.74 10.46
CA ILE A 157 18.81 13.94 10.91
C ILE A 157 18.64 13.81 12.42
N SER A 158 19.07 14.83 13.17
CA SER A 158 18.77 14.94 14.59
C SER A 158 17.30 15.26 14.78
N ALA A 159 16.58 14.40 15.47
CA ALA A 159 15.18 14.64 15.83
C ALA A 159 15.05 15.87 16.76
N TRP A 160 16.01 16.04 17.66
CA TRP A 160 16.08 17.19 18.57
C TRP A 160 16.18 18.52 17.80
N ASP A 161 17.10 18.61 16.82
CA ASP A 161 17.31 19.82 16.03
C ASP A 161 16.12 20.07 15.08
N ALA A 162 15.43 19.02 14.67
CA ALA A 162 14.22 19.11 13.89
C ALA A 162 12.98 19.54 14.72
N GLY A 163 13.14 19.74 16.03
CA GLY A 163 12.07 20.23 16.90
C GLY A 163 11.41 19.16 17.78
N ALA A 164 11.77 17.88 17.66
CA ALA A 164 11.27 16.82 18.53
C ALA A 164 12.06 16.81 19.85
N ARG A 165 11.82 17.81 20.69
CA ARG A 165 12.49 18.00 21.97
C ARG A 165 11.69 17.36 23.11
N PHE A 166 12.39 16.84 24.12
CA PHE A 166 11.77 16.25 25.32
C PHE A 166 10.79 15.09 25.06
N VAL A 167 11.00 14.39 23.96
CA VAL A 167 10.22 13.21 23.56
C VAL A 167 11.01 11.96 23.84
N ASN A 168 10.37 10.95 24.42
CA ASN A 168 11.02 9.67 24.65
C ASN A 168 11.05 8.82 23.36
N HIS A 169 11.87 7.79 23.36
CA HIS A 169 12.04 6.87 22.24
C HIS A 169 10.72 6.32 21.68
N ALA A 170 9.82 5.86 22.54
CA ALA A 170 8.57 5.23 22.11
C ALA A 170 7.60 6.21 21.42
N GLN A 171 7.63 7.49 21.80
CA GLN A 171 6.76 8.54 21.27
C GLN A 171 7.34 9.24 20.05
N LEU A 172 8.60 9.04 19.74
CA LEU A 172 9.25 9.75 18.64
C LEU A 172 8.56 9.56 17.28
N PRO A 173 8.05 8.36 16.90
CA PRO A 173 7.34 8.15 15.65
C PRO A 173 6.04 8.95 15.52
N THR A 174 5.43 9.33 16.64
CA THR A 174 4.15 10.08 16.65
C THR A 174 4.34 11.57 16.83
N HIS A 175 5.58 12.03 17.07
CA HIS A 175 5.86 13.45 17.21
C HIS A 175 5.69 14.21 15.90
N ALA A 176 4.97 15.34 15.94
CA ALA A 176 4.59 16.10 14.75
C ALA A 176 5.78 16.46 13.85
N ALA A 177 6.89 16.95 14.42
CA ALA A 177 8.08 17.30 13.65
C ALA A 177 8.71 16.10 12.95
N VAL A 178 8.72 14.91 13.58
CA VAL A 178 9.22 13.67 12.96
C VAL A 178 8.29 13.23 11.83
N GLN A 179 6.98 13.24 12.07
CA GLN A 179 6.01 12.91 11.03
C GLN A 179 6.10 13.86 9.83
N GLU A 180 6.29 15.16 10.06
CA GLU A 180 6.47 16.14 8.99
C GLU A 180 7.71 15.83 8.14
N LEU A 181 8.84 15.49 8.76
CA LEU A 181 10.05 15.05 8.05
C LEU A 181 9.74 13.85 7.15
N ILE A 182 9.09 12.83 7.71
CA ILE A 182 8.76 11.61 6.98
C ILE A 182 7.81 11.90 5.82
N LEU A 183 6.75 12.68 6.08
CA LEU A 183 5.75 13.01 5.07
C LEU A 183 6.30 13.89 3.95
N ARG A 184 7.29 14.72 4.23
CA ARG A 184 8.01 15.48 3.20
C ARG A 184 8.81 14.55 2.29
N GLU A 185 9.55 13.61 2.84
CA GLU A 185 10.38 12.67 2.05
C GLU A 185 9.52 11.69 1.23
N THR A 186 8.45 11.16 1.84
CA THR A 186 7.51 10.28 1.13
C THR A 186 6.68 11.05 0.10
N GLY A 187 6.34 12.32 0.36
CA GLY A 187 5.69 13.19 -0.60
C GLY A 187 6.56 13.46 -1.83
N ALA A 188 7.85 13.73 -1.64
CA ALA A 188 8.82 13.87 -2.73
C ALA A 188 8.95 12.56 -3.54
N PHE A 189 8.97 11.40 -2.85
CA PHE A 189 8.93 10.10 -3.50
C PHE A 189 7.68 9.94 -4.37
N MET A 190 6.50 10.23 -3.83
CA MET A 190 5.22 10.10 -4.53
C MET A 190 5.15 11.04 -5.74
N ALA A 191 5.66 12.26 -5.63
CA ALA A 191 5.72 13.21 -6.74
C ALA A 191 6.59 12.67 -7.89
N ALA A 192 7.76 12.13 -7.57
CA ALA A 192 8.65 11.51 -8.54
C ALA A 192 8.02 10.27 -9.19
N TRP A 193 7.34 9.43 -8.40
CA TRP A 193 6.63 8.25 -8.90
C TRP A 193 5.52 8.65 -9.89
N LYS A 194 4.69 9.64 -9.55
CA LYS A 194 3.64 10.14 -10.44
C LYS A 194 4.20 10.74 -11.73
N ALA A 195 5.33 11.45 -11.65
CA ALA A 195 5.97 12.03 -12.82
C ALA A 195 6.53 10.96 -13.78
N GLY A 196 6.94 9.80 -13.26
CA GLY A 196 7.41 8.67 -14.04
C GLY A 196 6.31 7.79 -14.65
N GLN A 197 5.03 8.04 -14.33
CA GLN A 197 3.94 7.28 -14.93
C GLN A 197 3.67 7.76 -16.36
N PRO A 198 3.32 6.84 -17.29
CA PRO A 198 2.85 7.23 -18.62
C PRO A 198 1.65 8.15 -18.46
N LYS A 199 1.71 9.33 -19.07
CA LYS A 199 0.53 10.21 -19.14
C LYS A 199 -0.52 9.47 -19.99
N VAL A 200 -1.56 8.95 -19.34
CA VAL A 200 -2.75 8.49 -20.06
C VAL A 200 -3.27 9.71 -20.81
N ALA A 201 -3.17 9.69 -22.14
CA ALA A 201 -3.78 10.72 -22.97
C ALA A 201 -5.25 10.78 -22.55
N ARG A 202 -5.69 11.92 -22.03
CA ARG A 202 -7.11 12.14 -21.75
C ARG A 202 -7.80 11.89 -23.09
N SER A 203 -8.57 10.81 -23.19
CA SER A 203 -9.41 10.52 -24.32
C SER A 203 -10.15 11.81 -24.66
N ALA A 204 -9.98 12.28 -25.88
CA ALA A 204 -10.66 13.48 -26.35
C ALA A 204 -12.13 13.33 -25.99
N LYS A 205 -12.67 14.36 -25.34
CA LYS A 205 -14.11 14.51 -25.03
C LYS A 205 -14.90 13.95 -26.22
N PRO A 206 -15.82 13.00 -26.02
CA PRO A 206 -16.62 12.51 -27.12
C PRO A 206 -17.25 13.71 -27.83
N ALA A 207 -17.01 13.80 -29.14
CA ALA A 207 -17.63 14.83 -29.97
C ALA A 207 -19.13 14.80 -29.71
N ALA A 208 -19.71 15.92 -29.37
CA ALA A 208 -21.12 16.08 -29.13
C ALA A 208 -21.89 15.46 -30.30
N ARG A 209 -22.69 14.43 -30.04
CA ARG A 209 -23.59 13.84 -30.99
C ARG A 209 -24.53 14.95 -31.45
N PRO A 210 -24.78 15.13 -32.78
CA PRO A 210 -25.73 16.13 -33.23
C PRO A 210 -27.11 15.78 -32.68
N SER A 211 -27.73 16.75 -32.02
CA SER A 211 -29.10 16.68 -31.55
C SER A 211 -30.03 16.55 -32.76
N GLY A 212 -30.51 15.33 -33.04
CA GLY A 212 -31.64 15.10 -33.95
C GLY A 212 -32.90 15.14 -33.12
N ALA A 213 -33.84 15.90 -33.61
CA ALA A 213 -35.11 16.28 -33.04
C ALA A 213 -36.06 15.15 -32.66
N GLU A 214 -36.81 15.43 -31.61
CA GLU A 214 -38.27 15.26 -31.51
C GLU A 214 -38.87 13.83 -31.53
N ALA A 215 -39.33 13.39 -30.34
CA ALA A 215 -40.66 12.87 -30.15
C ALA A 215 -41.02 12.78 -28.67
N ALA A 216 -42.09 13.44 -28.32
CA ALA A 216 -42.71 13.47 -27.00
C ALA A 216 -43.27 12.09 -26.61
N ALA A 217 -43.08 11.71 -25.34
CA ALA A 217 -44.05 10.91 -24.61
C ALA A 217 -43.81 11.17 -23.09
N SER A 218 -44.82 11.80 -22.49
CA SER A 218 -44.97 11.93 -21.03
C SER A 218 -45.00 10.56 -20.38
N ALA A 219 -44.05 10.33 -19.46
CA ALA A 219 -44.16 9.27 -18.48
C ALA A 219 -44.01 9.92 -17.11
N GLU A 220 -45.02 9.81 -16.29
CA GLU A 220 -45.15 10.21 -14.90
C GLU A 220 -44.03 9.60 -14.04
N PRO A 221 -43.36 10.35 -13.15
CA PRO A 221 -42.28 9.81 -12.32
C PRO A 221 -42.88 8.89 -11.25
N ALA A 222 -42.36 7.67 -11.19
CA ALA A 222 -42.65 6.71 -10.12
C ALA A 222 -42.20 7.29 -8.74
N PRO A 223 -42.95 6.98 -7.66
CA PRO A 223 -42.60 7.46 -6.31
C PRO A 223 -41.30 6.83 -5.84
N PRO A 224 -40.53 7.59 -4.99
CA PRO A 224 -39.23 7.11 -4.48
C PRO A 224 -39.43 5.89 -3.56
N PRO A 225 -38.46 4.93 -3.57
CA PRO A 225 -38.52 3.80 -2.67
C PRO A 225 -38.40 4.25 -1.21
N SER A 226 -39.30 3.70 -0.38
CA SER A 226 -39.35 3.91 1.07
C SER A 226 -37.99 3.58 1.72
N ALA A 227 -37.54 4.46 2.61
CA ALA A 227 -36.32 4.33 3.39
C ALA A 227 -36.27 2.99 4.16
N PRO A 228 -35.09 2.34 4.24
CA PRO A 228 -34.96 1.12 5.01
C PRO A 228 -35.20 1.41 6.51
N LYS A 229 -36.01 0.57 7.14
CA LYS A 229 -36.27 0.59 8.58
C LYS A 229 -34.95 0.47 9.32
N MET A 230 -34.60 1.48 10.11
CA MET A 230 -33.49 1.41 11.04
C MET A 230 -33.71 0.23 12.01
N TRP A 231 -32.71 -0.66 12.02
CA TRP A 231 -32.63 -1.70 13.04
C TRP A 231 -32.41 -1.02 14.39
N THR A 232 -33.38 -1.10 15.27
CA THR A 232 -33.22 -0.78 16.71
C THR A 232 -32.38 -1.89 17.32
N MET A 233 -31.15 -1.58 17.71
CA MET A 233 -30.32 -2.47 18.50
C MET A 233 -31.02 -2.70 19.87
N PRO A 234 -31.04 -3.96 20.39
CA PRO A 234 -31.50 -4.20 21.75
C PRO A 234 -30.59 -3.46 22.74
N GLY A 235 -31.19 -2.77 23.71
CA GLY A 235 -30.50 -1.91 24.65
C GLY A 235 -29.38 -2.62 25.41
N TRP A 236 -28.15 -2.18 25.14
CA TRP A 236 -27.02 -2.42 26.02
C TRP A 236 -27.08 -1.34 27.08
N ALA A 237 -27.29 -1.76 28.35
CA ALA A 237 -27.18 -0.86 29.48
C ALA A 237 -25.78 -0.27 29.52
N VAL A 238 -25.69 1.05 29.41
CA VAL A 238 -24.45 1.78 29.58
C VAL A 238 -24.06 1.70 31.04
N PRO A 239 -22.85 1.24 31.42
CA PRO A 239 -22.43 1.20 32.80
C PRO A 239 -22.44 2.61 33.43
N ASP A 240 -22.86 2.73 34.69
CA ASP A 240 -23.05 4.00 35.42
C ASP A 240 -21.82 4.94 35.48
N TRP A 241 -20.62 4.44 35.22
CA TRP A 241 -19.40 5.24 35.19
C TRP A 241 -19.26 6.09 33.90
N ALA A 242 -20.08 5.85 32.88
CA ALA A 242 -19.99 6.55 31.56
C ALA A 242 -20.92 7.77 31.50
N THR A 243 -21.68 8.10 32.54
CA THR A 243 -22.47 9.34 32.57
C THR A 243 -21.68 10.45 33.22
N PRO A 244 -21.45 11.59 32.54
CA PRO A 244 -20.84 12.74 33.19
C PRO A 244 -21.76 13.27 34.28
N SER A 245 -21.29 13.22 35.54
CA SER A 245 -21.98 13.77 36.68
C SER A 245 -22.20 15.26 36.47
N GLY A 246 -23.49 15.63 36.41
CA GLY A 246 -23.94 16.96 36.17
C GLY A 246 -23.55 17.97 37.25
N THR A 247 -23.25 19.14 36.82
CA THR A 247 -23.48 20.49 37.40
C THR A 247 -23.80 20.55 38.90
N GLY A 248 -22.77 20.71 39.71
CA GLY A 248 -22.91 21.24 41.08
C GLY A 248 -23.10 22.74 41.02
N THR A 249 -24.31 23.20 41.27
CA THR A 249 -24.66 24.58 41.61
C THR A 249 -23.97 24.99 42.91
N ARG A 250 -23.04 25.93 42.83
CA ARG A 250 -22.48 26.62 43.98
C ARG A 250 -23.54 27.61 44.47
N GLN A 251 -24.17 27.34 45.63
CA GLN A 251 -24.84 28.31 46.42
C GLN A 251 -23.84 28.89 47.43
N GLY A 252 -23.77 30.23 47.48
CA GLY A 252 -22.90 30.97 48.36
C GLY A 252 -23.48 31.04 49.80
N GLY A 253 -22.60 31.23 50.74
CA GLY A 253 -22.78 31.56 52.14
C GLY A 253 -21.41 31.98 52.68
#